data_df143196d50211715fe0f30c9d572495
#
_entry.id   df143196d50211715fe0f30c9d572495
#
_cell.length_a   1.000
_cell.length_b   1.000
_cell.length_c   1.000
_cell.angle_alpha   90.00
_cell.angle_beta   90.00
_cell.angle_gamma   90.00
#
_symmetry.space_group_name_H-M   'P 1'
#
loop_
_entity.id
_entity.type
_entity.pdbx_description
1 polymer ?
#
loop_
_entity_poly.entity_id
_entity_poly.type
_entity_poly.pdbx_seq_one_letter_code
_entity_poly.pdbx_strand_id
1 'polypeptide(L)'
;MATKIRAALAQVLWLACALCALVLAVGALLVALDANTSNALVDAVLQAATFVDLDVFSRKEGIKQFGGEGAEVKNALFNWGLGAIAWLVVGRVLDRIVKP
;
A
#
# COMPACT_ATOMS: atom_id res chain seq x y z
N MET A 1 24.47 -22.67 0.14
CA MET A 1 24.63 -21.31 -0.41
C MET A 1 23.39 -20.82 -1.11
N ALA A 2 22.93 -21.50 -2.18
CA ALA A 2 21.73 -21.08 -2.90
C ALA A 2 20.50 -21.03 -2.01
N THR A 3 20.34 -21.96 -1.08
CA THR A 3 19.21 -22.00 -0.15
C THR A 3 19.18 -20.77 0.73
N LYS A 4 20.34 -20.35 1.24
CA LYS A 4 20.43 -19.14 2.08
C LYS A 4 20.12 -17.88 1.29
N ILE A 5 20.60 -17.80 0.06
CA ILE A 5 20.35 -16.64 -0.81
C ILE A 5 18.85 -16.57 -1.13
N ARG A 6 18.22 -17.70 -1.47
CA ARG A 6 16.79 -17.71 -1.76
C ARG A 6 15.95 -17.35 -0.54
N ALA A 7 16.33 -17.84 0.64
CA ALA A 7 15.63 -17.49 1.88
C ALA A 7 15.75 -15.99 2.17
N ALA A 8 16.94 -15.41 1.96
CA ALA A 8 17.15 -13.97 2.17
C ALA A 8 16.34 -13.16 1.16
N LEU A 9 16.32 -13.57 -0.12
CA LEU A 9 15.54 -12.89 -1.15
C LEU A 9 14.05 -12.94 -0.84
N ALA A 10 13.54 -14.10 -0.41
CA ALA A 10 12.14 -14.25 -0.05
C ALA A 10 11.77 -13.29 1.08
N GLN A 11 12.63 -13.18 2.10
CA GLN A 11 12.39 -12.29 3.22
C GLN A 11 12.42 -10.82 2.78
N VAL A 12 13.36 -10.43 1.94
CA VAL A 12 13.45 -9.06 1.44
C VAL A 12 12.22 -8.70 0.61
N LEU A 13 11.78 -9.60 -0.28
CA LEU A 13 10.60 -9.38 -1.09
C LEU A 13 9.34 -9.25 -0.22
N TRP A 14 9.21 -10.12 0.78
CA TRP A 14 8.09 -10.06 1.70
C TRP A 14 8.08 -8.72 2.47
N LEU A 15 9.23 -8.30 3.00
CA LEU A 15 9.32 -7.04 3.74
C LEU A 15 9.02 -5.84 2.85
N ALA A 16 9.51 -5.84 1.60
CA ALA A 16 9.23 -4.76 0.67
C ALA A 16 7.73 -4.65 0.39
N CYS A 17 7.06 -5.77 0.12
CA CYS A 17 5.61 -5.78 -0.12
C CYS A 17 4.83 -5.39 1.13
N ALA A 18 5.27 -5.84 2.31
CA ALA A 18 4.64 -5.47 3.58
C ALA A 18 4.78 -3.98 3.87
N LEU A 19 5.92 -3.38 3.54
CA LEU A 19 6.11 -1.94 3.70
C LEU A 19 5.20 -1.16 2.75
N CYS A 20 5.07 -1.61 1.50
CA CYS A 20 4.13 -0.98 0.56
C CYS A 20 2.69 -1.05 1.08
N ALA A 21 2.29 -2.20 1.60
CA ALA A 21 0.97 -2.37 2.19
C ALA A 21 0.77 -1.44 3.39
N LEU A 22 1.79 -1.32 4.25
CA LEU A 22 1.73 -0.46 5.42
C LEU A 22 1.59 1.01 5.02
N VAL A 23 2.34 1.45 4.01
CA VAL A 23 2.27 2.83 3.52
C VAL A 23 0.86 3.14 3.02
N LEU A 24 0.25 2.24 2.25
CA LEU A 24 -1.11 2.44 1.77
C LEU A 24 -2.12 2.47 2.91
N ALA A 25 -1.98 1.57 3.88
CA ALA A 25 -2.89 1.51 5.03
C ALA A 25 -2.78 2.78 5.88
N VAL A 26 -1.57 3.22 6.18
CA VAL A 26 -1.34 4.45 6.95
C VAL A 26 -1.84 5.66 6.17
N GLY A 27 -1.58 5.71 4.87
CA GLY A 27 -2.07 6.79 4.01
C GLY A 27 -3.59 6.89 4.04
N ALA A 28 -4.28 5.74 3.94
CA ALA A 28 -5.74 5.70 4.01
C ALA A 28 -6.25 6.23 5.36
N LEU A 29 -5.60 5.86 6.45
CA LEU A 29 -5.95 6.36 7.77
C LEU A 29 -5.73 7.86 7.89
N LEU A 30 -4.63 8.38 7.35
CA LEU A 30 -4.35 9.81 7.38
C LEU A 30 -5.41 10.61 6.64
N VAL A 31 -5.87 10.11 5.49
CA VAL A 31 -6.97 10.74 4.76
C VAL A 31 -8.26 10.68 5.56
N ALA A 32 -8.56 9.52 6.16
CA ALA A 32 -9.78 9.34 6.96
C ALA A 32 -9.81 10.25 8.18
N LEU A 33 -8.66 10.52 8.79
CA LEU A 33 -8.55 11.38 9.96
C LEU A 33 -8.36 12.87 9.59
N ASP A 34 -8.41 13.19 8.30
CA ASP A 34 -8.22 14.54 7.79
C ASP A 34 -6.92 15.17 8.32
N ALA A 35 -5.84 14.39 8.23
CA ALA A 35 -4.54 14.80 8.72
C ALA A 35 -4.02 16.04 7.98
N ASN A 36 -3.28 16.87 8.69
CA ASN A 36 -2.76 18.12 8.15
C ASN A 36 -1.67 17.87 7.12
N THR A 37 -1.97 18.13 5.84
CA THR A 37 -1.03 17.90 4.74
C THR A 37 0.13 18.90 4.71
N SER A 38 0.06 19.97 5.50
CA SER A 38 1.19 20.90 5.63
C SER A 38 2.31 20.30 6.50
N ASN A 39 2.02 19.24 7.25
CA ASN A 39 3.04 18.50 7.99
C ASN A 39 3.87 17.68 7.00
N ALA A 40 5.20 17.86 7.04
CA ALA A 40 6.08 17.22 6.09
C ALA A 40 6.01 15.69 6.14
N LEU A 41 5.84 15.11 7.33
CA LEU A 41 5.74 13.67 7.49
C LEU A 41 4.44 13.13 6.87
N VAL A 42 3.32 13.79 7.13
CA VAL A 42 2.02 13.40 6.56
C VAL A 42 2.08 13.49 5.04
N ASP A 43 2.60 14.59 4.50
CA ASP A 43 2.72 14.77 3.06
C ASP A 43 3.61 13.70 2.44
N ALA A 44 4.74 13.37 3.09
CA ALA A 44 5.65 12.36 2.59
C ALA A 44 4.97 10.98 2.54
N VAL A 45 4.20 10.61 3.56
CA VAL A 45 3.47 9.33 3.58
C VAL A 45 2.43 9.29 2.47
N LEU A 46 1.68 10.38 2.27
CA LEU A 46 0.66 10.44 1.22
C LEU A 46 1.28 10.36 -0.17
N GLN A 47 2.42 11.00 -0.39
CA GLN A 47 3.12 10.91 -1.67
C GLN A 47 3.65 9.49 -1.91
N ALA A 48 4.21 8.86 -0.88
CA ALA A 48 4.67 7.48 -0.97
C ALA A 48 3.50 6.54 -1.28
N ALA A 49 2.35 6.73 -0.63
CA ALA A 49 1.16 5.93 -0.91
C ALA A 49 0.69 6.10 -2.35
N THR A 50 0.69 7.33 -2.86
CA THR A 50 0.32 7.61 -4.25
C THR A 50 1.29 6.92 -5.22
N PHE A 51 2.55 6.81 -4.85
CA PHE A 51 3.53 6.11 -5.67
C PHE A 51 3.28 4.60 -5.68
N VAL A 52 3.05 3.98 -4.51
CA VAL A 52 2.91 2.53 -4.43
C VAL A 52 1.51 2.02 -4.78
N ASP A 53 0.51 2.90 -4.98
CA ASP A 53 -0.82 2.48 -5.43
C ASP A 53 -0.84 2.13 -6.92
N LEU A 54 0.22 2.45 -7.66
CA LEU A 54 0.42 2.11 -9.06
C LEU A 54 -0.71 2.59 -9.98
N ASP A 55 -1.47 3.60 -9.55
CA ASP A 55 -2.66 4.12 -10.23
C ASP A 55 -3.79 3.11 -10.39
N VAL A 56 -3.57 1.85 -10.01
CA VAL A 56 -4.62 0.82 -10.00
C VAL A 56 -5.48 0.95 -8.74
N PHE A 57 -4.83 1.26 -7.62
CA PHE A 57 -5.51 1.41 -6.33
C PHE A 57 -5.57 2.88 -5.90
N SER A 58 -5.57 3.77 -6.88
CA SER A 58 -5.59 5.21 -6.63
C SER A 58 -6.86 5.64 -5.92
N ARG A 59 -6.74 6.55 -4.97
CA ARG A 59 -7.90 7.11 -4.29
C ARG A 59 -8.74 8.00 -5.22
N LYS A 60 -8.17 8.47 -6.33
CA LYS A 60 -8.88 9.32 -7.29
C LYS A 60 -9.42 8.54 -8.48
N GLU A 61 -8.66 7.55 -8.96
CA GLU A 61 -9.00 6.78 -10.15
C GLU A 61 -8.78 5.29 -9.92
N GLY A 62 -9.12 4.81 -8.72
CA GLY A 62 -8.89 3.42 -8.35
C GLY A 62 -9.97 2.47 -8.82
N ILE A 63 -10.00 1.29 -8.21
CA ILE A 63 -10.90 0.21 -8.59
C ILE A 63 -12.36 0.64 -8.48
N LYS A 64 -12.70 1.42 -7.47
CA LYS A 64 -14.06 1.93 -7.30
C LYS A 64 -14.02 3.38 -6.87
N GLN A 65 -14.85 4.19 -7.50
CA GLN A 65 -15.00 5.60 -7.14
C GLN A 65 -16.38 5.83 -6.54
N PHE A 66 -16.39 6.36 -5.32
CA PHE A 66 -17.61 6.73 -4.64
C PHE A 66 -17.91 8.20 -4.94
N GLY A 67 -19.18 8.53 -5.00
CA GLY A 67 -19.61 9.92 -5.16
C GLY A 67 -20.20 10.48 -3.88
N GLY A 68 -20.41 11.79 -3.86
CA GLY A 68 -21.09 12.46 -2.79
C GLY A 68 -20.21 12.88 -1.64
N GLU A 69 -20.82 13.23 -0.51
CA GLU A 69 -20.15 13.69 0.67
C GLU A 69 -19.29 12.57 1.27
N GLY A 70 -18.06 12.90 1.63
CA GLY A 70 -17.13 11.93 2.16
C GLY A 70 -16.50 11.01 1.12
N ALA A 71 -16.69 11.29 -0.18
CA ALA A 71 -16.17 10.46 -1.26
C ALA A 71 -14.64 10.30 -1.18
N GLU A 72 -13.92 11.36 -0.84
CA GLU A 72 -12.46 11.30 -0.75
C GLU A 72 -11.99 10.26 0.28
N VAL A 73 -12.64 10.26 1.45
CA VAL A 73 -12.31 9.29 2.51
C VAL A 73 -12.67 7.88 2.07
N LYS A 74 -13.87 7.70 1.50
CA LYS A 74 -14.31 6.39 1.02
C LYS A 74 -13.39 5.85 -0.06
N ASN A 75 -13.00 6.70 -1.02
CA ASN A 75 -12.09 6.29 -2.08
C ASN A 75 -10.73 5.87 -1.53
N ALA A 76 -10.18 6.65 -0.59
CA ALA A 76 -8.90 6.32 0.01
C ALA A 76 -8.98 5.00 0.79
N LEU A 77 -9.98 4.86 1.65
CA LEU A 77 -10.13 3.66 2.48
C LEU A 77 -10.34 2.41 1.62
N PHE A 78 -11.19 2.52 0.60
CA PHE A 78 -11.49 1.37 -0.26
C PHE A 78 -10.32 1.03 -1.17
N ASN A 79 -9.85 2.00 -1.95
CA ASN A 79 -8.83 1.73 -2.97
C ASN A 79 -7.47 1.44 -2.37
N TRP A 80 -7.02 2.25 -1.43
CA TRP A 80 -5.74 2.02 -0.77
C TRP A 80 -5.78 0.82 0.16
N GLY A 81 -6.95 0.55 0.78
CA GLY A 81 -7.14 -0.65 1.57
C GLY A 81 -7.01 -1.91 0.72
N LEU A 82 -7.65 -1.93 -0.45
CA LEU A 82 -7.49 -3.04 -1.40
C LEU A 82 -6.05 -3.15 -1.87
N GLY A 83 -5.39 -2.01 -2.12
CA GLY A 83 -3.98 -2.00 -2.50
C GLY A 83 -3.09 -2.62 -1.44
N ALA A 84 -3.35 -2.31 -0.17
CA ALA A 84 -2.61 -2.90 0.93
C ALA A 84 -2.79 -4.42 0.97
N ILE A 85 -4.02 -4.89 0.82
CA ILE A 85 -4.31 -6.33 0.78
C ILE A 85 -3.61 -6.97 -0.42
N ALA A 86 -3.68 -6.33 -1.59
CA ALA A 86 -3.02 -6.83 -2.79
C ALA A 86 -1.52 -6.97 -2.60
N TRP A 87 -0.86 -5.98 -2.00
CA TRP A 87 0.56 -6.05 -1.72
C TRP A 87 0.90 -7.20 -0.77
N LEU A 88 0.07 -7.44 0.24
CA LEU A 88 0.28 -8.56 1.17
C LEU A 88 0.12 -9.90 0.46
N VAL A 89 -0.88 -10.03 -0.42
CA VAL A 89 -1.08 -11.24 -1.20
C VAL A 89 0.10 -11.49 -2.13
N VAL A 90 0.52 -10.45 -2.87
CA VAL A 90 1.67 -10.55 -3.77
C VAL A 90 2.93 -10.93 -3.00
N GLY A 91 3.14 -10.29 -1.85
CA GLY A 91 4.28 -10.60 -0.99
C GLY A 91 4.29 -12.03 -0.53
N ARG A 92 3.15 -12.56 -0.14
CA ARG A 92 3.05 -13.96 0.29
C ARG A 92 3.30 -14.92 -0.86
N VAL A 93 2.78 -14.62 -2.04
CA VAL A 93 3.01 -15.44 -3.23
C VAL A 93 4.49 -15.44 -3.60
N LEU A 94 5.13 -14.27 -3.64
CA LEU A 94 6.55 -14.16 -3.94
C LEU A 94 7.40 -14.90 -2.91
N ASP A 95 7.05 -14.81 -1.64
CA ASP A 95 7.74 -15.52 -0.57
C ASP A 95 7.69 -17.02 -0.82
N ARG A 96 6.53 -17.55 -1.19
CA ARG A 96 6.38 -18.98 -1.47
C ARG A 96 7.15 -19.44 -2.70
N ILE A 97 7.19 -18.61 -3.75
CA ILE A 97 7.88 -18.96 -5.00
C ILE A 97 9.39 -18.94 -4.80
N VAL A 98 9.91 -17.94 -4.12
CA VAL A 98 11.36 -17.73 -3.96
C VAL A 98 11.92 -18.56 -2.81
N LYS A 99 11.15 -18.80 -1.78
CA LYS A 99 11.58 -19.56 -0.61
C LYS A 99 11.99 -20.98 -1.00
N PRO A 100 13.12 -21.48 -0.45
CA PRO A 100 13.60 -22.82 -0.75
C PRO A 100 12.70 -23.93 -0.24
#